data_50ec99bdee7ddd8a98d39f5feb3bac0a
#
_entry.id   50ec99bdee7ddd8a98d39f5feb3bac0a
#
_cell.length_a   1.000
_cell.length_b   1.000
_cell.length_c   1.000
_cell.angle_alpha   90.00
_cell.angle_beta   90.00
_cell.angle_gamma   90.00
#
_symmetry.space_group_name_H-M   'P 1'
#
loop_
_entity.id
_entity.type
_entity.pdbx_description
1 polymer ?
#
loop_
_entity_poly.entity_id
_entity_poly.type
_entity_poly.pdbx_seq_one_letter_code
_entity_poly.pdbx_strand_id
1 'polypeptide(L)'
;MNLWNNSVEIEFFNESLKKFASKEKLFYNLNGEYFAYIPKDKAKQQNLTLQSRNSLIGYFTETWAKNILYPIAKKFNLYALNNVVCEEIGLTKQSSTDIAFCKTADTNQKLENIKIIFEVKMSIISNYKLENNKVICIGDYKTHRGNPSLLRSDSMLKAIGKSINIRVSSIKSSHIPIIVLGNSPITENYIKKVDMLKKTGVIQSFISLNPNPTETKYIKETPNFGFKTINKKIYYLMNLIIFLQCFQNKNLEILLKLQVKKKAMKILRQNFWN
;
A
#
# COMPACT_ATOMS: atom_id res chain seq x y z
N MET A 1 -1.55 11.61 11.29
CA MET A 1 -2.38 10.61 10.62
C MET A 1 -1.94 9.24 11.09
N ASN A 2 -2.86 8.36 11.43
CA ASN A 2 -2.55 7.02 11.92
C ASN A 2 -2.35 6.06 10.75
N LEU A 3 -1.47 5.06 10.93
CA LEU A 3 -1.34 3.93 10.01
C LEU A 3 -2.62 3.09 10.02
N TRP A 4 -2.74 2.19 9.04
CA TRP A 4 -3.89 1.30 8.92
C TRP A 4 -4.10 0.48 10.20
N ASN A 5 -5.35 0.37 10.63
CA ASN A 5 -5.75 -0.37 11.82
C ASN A 5 -7.26 -0.67 11.77
N ASN A 6 -7.78 -1.38 12.77
CA ASN A 6 -9.20 -1.75 12.85
C ASN A 6 -10.15 -0.55 12.87
N SER A 7 -9.74 0.60 13.43
CA SER A 7 -10.59 1.80 13.42
C SER A 7 -10.83 2.32 12.02
N VAL A 8 -9.81 2.29 11.15
CA VAL A 8 -9.92 2.67 9.72
C VAL A 8 -10.85 1.71 8.98
N GLU A 9 -10.80 0.41 9.30
CA GLU A 9 -11.68 -0.58 8.68
C GLU A 9 -13.14 -0.43 9.13
N ILE A 10 -13.36 -0.12 10.41
CA ILE A 10 -14.70 0.19 10.94
C ILE A 10 -15.24 1.49 10.31
N GLU A 11 -14.41 2.50 10.11
CA GLU A 11 -14.75 3.75 9.40
C GLU A 11 -15.24 3.45 7.98
N PHE A 12 -14.51 2.60 7.23
CA PHE A 12 -14.95 2.16 5.90
C PHE A 12 -16.38 1.60 5.92
N PHE A 13 -16.69 0.66 6.82
CA PHE A 13 -18.01 0.05 6.88
C PHE A 13 -19.09 1.07 7.27
N ASN A 14 -18.81 1.91 8.27
CA ASN A 14 -19.76 2.92 8.74
C ASN A 14 -20.07 3.96 7.67
N GLU A 15 -19.04 4.44 6.96
CA GLU A 15 -19.23 5.37 5.85
C GLU A 15 -19.97 4.75 4.66
N SER A 16 -19.62 3.51 4.33
CA SER A 16 -20.28 2.80 3.23
C SER A 16 -21.75 2.54 3.52
N LEU A 17 -22.10 2.14 4.74
CA LEU A 17 -23.50 1.95 5.18
C LEU A 17 -24.29 3.26 5.15
N LYS A 18 -23.67 4.38 5.51
CA LYS A 18 -24.35 5.69 5.51
C LYS A 18 -24.59 6.25 4.12
N LYS A 19 -23.65 6.03 3.18
CA LYS A 19 -23.62 6.78 1.92
C LYS A 19 -23.97 5.95 0.68
N PHE A 20 -23.58 4.68 0.63
CA PHE A 20 -23.48 3.97 -0.66
C PHE A 20 -24.05 2.57 -0.72
N ALA A 21 -24.15 1.86 0.37
CA ALA A 21 -24.43 0.43 0.31
C ALA A 21 -25.39 -0.07 1.38
N SER A 22 -26.27 -1.00 0.99
CA SER A 22 -27.01 -1.79 1.95
C SER A 22 -26.11 -2.81 2.65
N LYS A 23 -26.54 -3.34 3.77
CA LYS A 23 -25.79 -4.37 4.52
C LYS A 23 -25.51 -5.62 3.69
N GLU A 24 -26.41 -6.00 2.79
CA GLU A 24 -26.28 -7.17 1.88
C GLU A 24 -25.16 -6.97 0.82
N LYS A 25 -24.83 -5.74 0.49
CA LYS A 25 -23.73 -5.41 -0.43
C LYS A 25 -22.37 -5.41 0.28
N LEU A 26 -22.35 -5.24 1.60
CA LEU A 26 -21.12 -5.14 2.40
C LEU A 26 -20.80 -6.42 3.18
N PHE A 27 -21.82 -7.17 3.57
CA PHE A 27 -21.69 -8.33 4.44
C PHE A 27 -22.34 -9.57 3.83
N TYR A 28 -21.76 -10.73 4.12
CA TYR A 28 -22.39 -12.02 3.85
C TYR A 28 -23.45 -12.30 4.89
N ASN A 29 -24.65 -12.64 4.46
CA ASN A 29 -25.71 -13.09 5.35
C ASN A 29 -25.59 -14.60 5.55
N LEU A 30 -25.37 -15.04 6.77
CA LEU A 30 -25.35 -16.44 7.17
C LEU A 30 -26.41 -16.65 8.26
N ASN A 31 -27.56 -17.20 7.87
CA ASN A 31 -28.69 -17.47 8.80
C ASN A 31 -29.13 -16.25 9.62
N GLY A 32 -29.19 -15.08 8.98
CA GLY A 32 -29.58 -13.83 9.63
C GLY A 32 -28.42 -13.05 10.29
N GLU A 33 -27.24 -13.64 10.38
CA GLU A 33 -26.01 -12.97 10.84
C GLU A 33 -25.22 -12.39 9.66
N TYR A 34 -24.69 -11.18 9.83
CA TYR A 34 -23.97 -10.45 8.77
C TYR A 34 -22.48 -10.38 9.08
N PHE A 35 -21.65 -11.01 8.22
CA PHE A 35 -20.19 -11.08 8.37
C PHE A 35 -19.49 -10.40 7.20
N ALA A 36 -18.42 -9.64 7.47
CA ALA A 36 -17.58 -9.05 6.41
C ALA A 36 -16.87 -10.13 5.58
N TYR A 37 -16.41 -11.18 6.23
CA TYR A 37 -15.89 -12.40 5.60
C TYR A 37 -16.50 -13.62 6.24
N ILE A 38 -16.66 -14.69 5.47
CA ILE A 38 -17.19 -15.95 5.98
C ILE A 38 -16.19 -16.53 6.98
N PRO A 39 -16.57 -16.71 8.27
CA PRO A 39 -15.71 -17.35 9.26
C PRO A 39 -15.36 -18.80 8.85
N LYS A 40 -14.16 -19.25 9.23
CA LYS A 40 -13.68 -20.61 8.82
C LYS A 40 -14.54 -21.74 9.32
N ASP A 41 -15.07 -21.61 10.50
CA ASP A 41 -15.97 -22.58 11.16
C ASP A 41 -17.34 -22.64 10.49
N LYS A 42 -17.80 -21.57 9.86
CA LYS A 42 -19.10 -21.48 9.15
C LYS A 42 -19.01 -21.75 7.64
N ALA A 43 -17.87 -22.14 7.15
CA ALA A 43 -17.50 -22.06 5.73
C ALA A 43 -18.01 -23.20 4.83
N LYS A 44 -18.94 -24.05 5.24
CA LYS A 44 -19.48 -25.12 4.40
C LYS A 44 -20.40 -24.64 3.26
N GLN A 45 -20.78 -23.37 3.22
CA GLN A 45 -21.69 -22.81 2.22
C GLN A 45 -21.17 -21.47 1.67
N GLN A 46 -21.03 -21.42 0.34
CA GLN A 46 -20.96 -20.26 -0.55
C GLN A 46 -19.58 -19.75 -0.97
N ASN A 47 -19.31 -19.93 -2.29
CA ASN A 47 -18.25 -19.22 -3.05
C ASN A 47 -18.76 -17.89 -3.59
N LEU A 48 -19.46 -17.08 -2.80
CA LEU A 48 -19.97 -15.80 -3.24
C LEU A 48 -18.93 -14.70 -3.01
N THR A 49 -18.64 -13.94 -4.05
CA THR A 49 -17.80 -12.73 -3.95
C THR A 49 -18.67 -11.49 -4.02
N LEU A 50 -18.59 -10.61 -3.02
CA LEU A 50 -19.27 -9.32 -3.04
C LEU A 50 -18.48 -8.32 -3.91
N GLN A 51 -18.70 -8.35 -5.23
CA GLN A 51 -17.96 -7.50 -6.18
C GLN A 51 -18.14 -6.00 -5.91
N SER A 52 -19.36 -5.57 -5.60
CA SER A 52 -19.66 -4.18 -5.26
C SER A 52 -18.86 -3.69 -4.04
N ARG A 53 -18.71 -4.54 -3.03
CA ARG A 53 -17.86 -4.25 -1.87
C ARG A 53 -16.39 -4.08 -2.26
N ASN A 54 -15.88 -4.95 -3.13
CA ASN A 54 -14.47 -4.87 -3.56
C ASN A 54 -14.16 -3.54 -4.26
N SER A 55 -15.09 -3.02 -5.06
CA SER A 55 -14.94 -1.69 -5.70
C SER A 55 -14.94 -0.58 -4.66
N LEU A 56 -15.83 -0.64 -3.65
CA LEU A 56 -15.86 0.34 -2.56
C LEU A 56 -14.57 0.29 -1.72
N ILE A 57 -14.05 -0.91 -1.42
CA ILE A 57 -12.77 -1.08 -0.72
C ILE A 57 -11.64 -0.46 -1.53
N GLY A 58 -11.58 -0.71 -2.85
CA GLY A 58 -10.58 -0.13 -3.73
C GLY A 58 -10.58 1.39 -3.65
N TYR A 59 -11.72 2.01 -3.89
CA TYR A 59 -11.87 3.47 -3.81
C TYR A 59 -11.48 4.05 -2.44
N PHE A 60 -11.95 3.43 -1.34
CA PHE A 60 -11.63 3.87 0.00
C PHE A 60 -10.13 3.78 0.30
N THR A 61 -9.50 2.65 -0.02
CA THR A 61 -8.07 2.41 0.26
C THR A 61 -7.16 3.33 -0.56
N GLU A 62 -7.50 3.61 -1.81
CA GLU A 62 -6.77 4.55 -2.65
C GLU A 62 -6.89 5.98 -2.11
N THR A 63 -8.10 6.40 -1.73
CA THR A 63 -8.34 7.72 -1.12
C THR A 63 -7.59 7.86 0.20
N TRP A 64 -7.68 6.85 1.06
CA TRP A 64 -6.98 6.82 2.33
C TRP A 64 -5.45 6.87 2.14
N ALA A 65 -4.90 6.07 1.23
CA ALA A 65 -3.47 6.05 0.92
C ALA A 65 -3.00 7.40 0.36
N LYS A 66 -3.77 8.03 -0.53
CA LYS A 66 -3.49 9.39 -1.02
C LYS A 66 -3.43 10.40 0.13
N ASN A 67 -4.38 10.36 1.05
CA ASN A 67 -4.43 11.27 2.19
C ASN A 67 -3.19 11.13 3.10
N ILE A 68 -2.71 9.90 3.29
CA ILE A 68 -1.46 9.63 4.02
C ILE A 68 -0.23 10.15 3.26
N LEU A 69 -0.20 9.98 1.95
CA LEU A 69 0.92 10.39 1.09
C LEU A 69 0.96 11.90 0.82
N TYR A 70 -0.19 12.58 0.86
CA TYR A 70 -0.31 14.00 0.55
C TYR A 70 0.68 14.91 1.33
N PRO A 71 0.79 14.83 2.68
CA PRO A 71 1.74 15.67 3.41
C PRO A 71 3.20 15.38 3.06
N ILE A 72 3.49 14.17 2.58
CA ILE A 72 4.82 13.80 2.09
C ILE A 72 5.08 14.47 0.74
N ALA A 73 4.16 14.34 -0.22
CA ALA A 73 4.26 15.00 -1.52
C ALA A 73 4.47 16.51 -1.36
N LYS A 74 3.68 17.15 -0.50
CA LYS A 74 3.78 18.59 -0.22
C LYS A 74 5.18 19.02 0.27
N LYS A 75 5.86 18.21 1.08
CA LYS A 75 7.24 18.51 1.54
C LYS A 75 8.26 18.54 0.41
N PHE A 76 7.98 17.91 -0.71
CA PHE A 76 8.83 17.89 -1.90
C PHE A 76 8.32 18.82 -3.01
N ASN A 77 7.34 19.67 -2.73
CA ASN A 77 6.68 20.53 -3.72
C ASN A 77 6.09 19.70 -4.87
N LEU A 78 5.47 18.55 -4.53
CA LEU A 78 4.82 17.64 -5.47
C LEU A 78 3.33 17.49 -5.12
N TYR A 79 2.56 17.09 -6.13
CA TYR A 79 1.14 16.77 -6.01
C TYR A 79 0.97 15.27 -5.89
N ALA A 80 0.21 14.80 -4.89
CA ALA A 80 -0.25 13.42 -4.80
C ALA A 80 -1.57 13.29 -5.56
N LEU A 81 -1.56 12.62 -6.70
CA LEU A 81 -2.70 12.52 -7.62
C LEU A 81 -3.15 11.06 -7.77
N ASN A 82 -4.46 10.83 -7.82
CA ASN A 82 -5.02 9.55 -8.25
C ASN A 82 -5.23 9.55 -9.77
N ASN A 83 -5.33 8.36 -10.35
CA ASN A 83 -5.70 8.14 -11.75
C ASN A 83 -4.82 8.90 -12.76
N VAL A 84 -3.52 8.97 -12.50
CA VAL A 84 -2.58 9.62 -13.41
C VAL A 84 -2.44 8.79 -14.67
N VAL A 85 -2.60 9.46 -15.81
CA VAL A 85 -2.43 8.95 -17.18
C VAL A 85 -1.12 9.48 -17.75
N CYS A 86 -0.38 8.62 -18.43
CA CYS A 86 0.82 8.96 -19.20
C CYS A 86 1.04 7.87 -20.27
N GLU A 87 0.59 8.14 -21.48
CA GLU A 87 0.62 7.15 -22.58
C GLU A 87 2.04 6.71 -22.92
N GLU A 88 3.04 7.59 -22.76
CA GLU A 88 4.47 7.29 -22.99
C GLU A 88 4.97 6.06 -22.19
N ILE A 89 4.32 5.72 -21.08
CA ILE A 89 4.68 4.60 -20.23
C ILE A 89 3.53 3.61 -20.02
N GLY A 90 2.58 3.58 -20.96
CA GLY A 90 1.48 2.62 -20.96
C GLY A 90 0.42 2.86 -19.89
N LEU A 91 0.37 4.05 -19.27
CA LEU A 91 -0.67 4.45 -18.33
C LEU A 91 -1.81 5.12 -19.08
N THR A 92 -2.84 4.34 -19.41
CA THR A 92 -4.05 4.80 -20.11
C THR A 92 -5.17 5.15 -19.14
N LYS A 93 -6.29 5.68 -19.63
CA LYS A 93 -7.49 5.91 -18.80
C LYS A 93 -8.03 4.63 -18.16
N GLN A 94 -7.91 3.48 -18.84
CA GLN A 94 -8.34 2.17 -18.34
C GLN A 94 -7.32 1.52 -17.38
N SER A 95 -6.06 1.95 -17.44
CA SER A 95 -4.96 1.42 -16.64
C SER A 95 -4.08 2.55 -16.09
N SER A 96 -4.72 3.56 -15.49
CA SER A 96 -4.06 4.68 -14.83
C SER A 96 -3.34 4.23 -13.54
N THR A 97 -2.50 5.10 -12.97
CA THR A 97 -1.92 4.82 -11.65
C THR A 97 -2.99 4.90 -10.57
N ASP A 98 -2.82 4.12 -9.50
CA ASP A 98 -3.66 4.30 -8.31
C ASP A 98 -3.30 5.64 -7.63
N ILE A 99 -1.99 5.93 -7.45
CA ILE A 99 -1.49 7.23 -6.97
C ILE A 99 -0.13 7.52 -7.65
N ALA A 100 0.14 8.79 -7.96
CA ALA A 100 1.48 9.23 -8.33
C ALA A 100 1.85 10.57 -7.68
N PHE A 101 3.14 10.80 -7.47
CA PHE A 101 3.68 12.12 -7.14
C PHE A 101 4.13 12.81 -8.43
N CYS A 102 3.55 13.97 -8.70
CA CYS A 102 3.76 14.72 -9.93
C CYS A 102 4.17 16.16 -9.65
N LYS A 103 4.86 16.78 -10.62
CA LYS A 103 5.25 18.20 -10.56
C LYS A 103 4.08 19.16 -10.80
N THR A 104 3.05 18.72 -11.51
CA THR A 104 1.86 19.50 -11.85
C THR A 104 0.61 18.83 -11.27
N ALA A 105 -0.49 19.58 -11.14
CA ALA A 105 -1.73 19.10 -10.56
C ALA A 105 -2.63 18.32 -11.54
N ASP A 106 -2.26 18.29 -12.82
CA ASP A 106 -3.04 17.61 -13.86
C ASP A 106 -2.96 16.09 -13.71
N THR A 107 -4.03 15.38 -14.06
CA THR A 107 -4.03 13.91 -14.11
C THR A 107 -3.44 13.37 -15.41
N ASN A 108 -3.48 14.12 -16.50
CA ASN A 108 -2.78 13.77 -17.73
C ASN A 108 -1.36 14.35 -17.69
N GLN A 109 -0.37 13.48 -17.51
CA GLN A 109 1.00 13.87 -17.21
C GLN A 109 1.94 13.56 -18.38
N LYS A 110 2.93 14.44 -18.57
CA LYS A 110 4.15 14.09 -19.27
C LYS A 110 5.07 13.28 -18.36
N LEU A 111 5.85 12.40 -18.95
CA LEU A 111 6.74 11.48 -18.23
C LEU A 111 7.67 12.20 -17.24
N GLU A 112 8.28 13.32 -17.64
CA GLU A 112 9.22 14.09 -16.81
C GLU A 112 8.60 14.68 -15.53
N ASN A 113 7.29 14.78 -15.49
CA ASN A 113 6.55 15.30 -14.33
C ASN A 113 6.28 14.21 -13.28
N ILE A 114 6.26 12.93 -13.66
CA ILE A 114 6.01 11.83 -12.75
C ILE A 114 7.29 11.50 -11.98
N LYS A 115 7.22 11.56 -10.66
CA LYS A 115 8.38 11.33 -9.78
C LYS A 115 8.35 10.00 -9.06
N ILE A 116 7.19 9.51 -8.67
CA ILE A 116 6.99 8.21 -8.02
C ILE A 116 5.61 7.71 -8.40
N ILE A 117 5.47 6.41 -8.63
CA ILE A 117 4.21 5.71 -8.82
C ILE A 117 3.95 4.81 -7.62
N PHE A 118 2.73 4.84 -7.11
CA PHE A 118 2.25 3.93 -6.07
C PHE A 118 1.11 3.09 -6.62
N GLU A 119 1.25 1.78 -6.51
CA GLU A 119 0.20 0.81 -6.80
C GLU A 119 -0.41 0.35 -5.47
N VAL A 120 -1.71 0.56 -5.27
CA VAL A 120 -2.39 0.26 -4.01
C VAL A 120 -3.03 -1.13 -4.07
N LYS A 121 -2.59 -2.02 -3.21
CA LYS A 121 -3.12 -3.39 -3.07
C LYS A 121 -3.54 -3.64 -1.63
N MET A 122 -4.43 -2.76 -1.15
CA MET A 122 -4.97 -2.82 0.21
C MET A 122 -6.38 -3.44 0.20
N SER A 123 -6.79 -3.96 1.34
CA SER A 123 -8.13 -4.51 1.54
C SER A 123 -8.55 -4.40 3.01
N ILE A 124 -9.75 -4.82 3.34
CA ILE A 124 -10.13 -5.06 4.73
C ILE A 124 -9.38 -6.31 5.20
N ILE A 125 -8.68 -6.22 6.32
CA ILE A 125 -7.81 -7.27 6.85
C ILE A 125 -8.54 -8.12 7.88
N SER A 126 -9.17 -7.48 8.86
CA SER A 126 -9.86 -8.16 9.94
C SER A 126 -11.26 -8.59 9.54
N ASN A 127 -11.82 -9.53 10.26
CA ASN A 127 -13.22 -9.94 10.10
C ASN A 127 -14.13 -9.13 11.01
N TYR A 128 -15.30 -8.78 10.49
CA TYR A 128 -16.29 -7.97 11.19
C TYR A 128 -17.66 -8.61 11.12
N LYS A 129 -18.44 -8.40 12.18
CA LYS A 129 -19.86 -8.73 12.27
C LYS A 129 -20.66 -7.45 12.39
N LEU A 130 -21.78 -7.35 11.67
CA LEU A 130 -22.76 -6.30 11.87
C LEU A 130 -23.81 -6.80 12.85
N GLU A 131 -23.88 -6.20 14.04
CA GLU A 131 -24.79 -6.57 15.12
C GLU A 131 -25.41 -5.30 15.70
N ASN A 132 -26.75 -5.24 15.82
CA ASN A 132 -27.47 -4.07 16.32
C ASN A 132 -27.01 -2.74 15.66
N ASN A 133 -26.83 -2.75 14.33
CA ASN A 133 -26.32 -1.63 13.54
C ASN A 133 -24.89 -1.15 13.93
N LYS A 134 -24.12 -1.97 14.65
CA LYS A 134 -22.73 -1.70 15.00
C LYS A 134 -21.82 -2.70 14.29
N VAL A 135 -20.71 -2.21 13.78
CA VAL A 135 -19.66 -3.04 13.15
C VAL A 135 -18.65 -3.44 14.24
N ILE A 136 -18.56 -4.73 14.51
CA ILE A 136 -17.74 -5.29 15.59
C ILE A 136 -16.65 -6.16 14.97
N CYS A 137 -15.38 -5.93 15.34
CA CYS A 137 -14.27 -6.79 14.94
C CYS A 137 -14.37 -8.13 15.70
N ILE A 138 -14.34 -9.25 14.94
CA ILE A 138 -14.46 -10.60 15.49
C ILE A 138 -13.19 -11.44 15.30
N GLY A 139 -12.11 -10.84 14.76
CA GLY A 139 -10.82 -11.48 14.61
C GLY A 139 -10.00 -10.92 13.45
N ASP A 140 -8.75 -11.36 13.33
CA ASP A 140 -7.84 -10.99 12.25
C ASP A 140 -8.08 -11.83 10.97
N TYR A 141 -7.25 -11.63 9.94
CA TYR A 141 -7.36 -12.34 8.65
C TYR A 141 -7.22 -13.87 8.76
N LYS A 142 -6.76 -14.40 9.89
CA LYS A 142 -6.65 -15.84 10.09
C LYS A 142 -7.97 -16.49 10.47
N THR A 143 -8.93 -15.71 10.91
CA THR A 143 -10.27 -16.18 11.35
C THR A 143 -11.24 -16.44 10.20
N HIS A 144 -10.94 -15.95 8.99
CA HIS A 144 -11.82 -16.07 7.83
C HIS A 144 -11.15 -16.72 6.63
N ARG A 145 -11.95 -17.11 5.64
CA ARG A 145 -11.48 -17.58 4.34
C ARG A 145 -11.06 -16.41 3.45
N GLY A 146 -10.05 -16.66 2.61
CA GLY A 146 -9.50 -15.69 1.68
C GLY A 146 -8.34 -14.89 2.28
N ASN A 147 -7.33 -14.69 1.47
CA ASN A 147 -6.16 -13.91 1.85
C ASN A 147 -6.35 -12.45 1.44
N PRO A 148 -6.22 -11.47 2.35
CA PRO A 148 -6.37 -10.06 2.01
C PRO A 148 -5.07 -9.47 1.44
N SER A 149 -5.18 -8.37 0.69
CA SER A 149 -4.07 -7.50 0.27
C SER A 149 -2.89 -8.26 -0.36
N LEU A 150 -1.67 -8.11 0.14
CA LEU A 150 -0.44 -8.73 -0.38
C LEU A 150 -0.31 -10.23 -0.06
N LEU A 151 -1.18 -10.79 0.77
CA LEU A 151 -1.28 -12.25 0.97
C LEU A 151 -1.92 -12.95 -0.24
N ARG A 152 -2.62 -12.21 -1.11
CA ARG A 152 -3.24 -12.76 -2.32
C ARG A 152 -2.25 -12.78 -3.47
N SER A 153 -2.00 -13.97 -4.04
CA SER A 153 -1.16 -14.10 -5.24
C SER A 153 -1.70 -13.29 -6.42
N ASP A 154 -3.02 -13.21 -6.61
CA ASP A 154 -3.65 -12.39 -7.64
C ASP A 154 -3.30 -10.89 -7.48
N SER A 155 -3.38 -10.34 -6.27
CA SER A 155 -3.00 -8.95 -5.99
C SER A 155 -1.53 -8.68 -6.29
N MET A 156 -0.65 -9.62 -5.90
CA MET A 156 0.79 -9.53 -6.17
C MET A 156 1.08 -9.58 -7.68
N LEU A 157 0.47 -10.53 -8.40
CA LEU A 157 0.66 -10.67 -9.85
C LEU A 157 0.14 -9.46 -10.62
N LYS A 158 -1.00 -8.90 -10.24
CA LYS A 158 -1.54 -7.67 -10.85
C LYS A 158 -0.59 -6.48 -10.65
N ALA A 159 -0.04 -6.28 -9.44
CA ALA A 159 0.92 -5.22 -9.19
C ALA A 159 2.21 -5.42 -10.00
N ILE A 160 2.72 -6.64 -10.05
CA ILE A 160 3.93 -6.99 -10.84
C ILE A 160 3.66 -6.78 -12.33
N GLY A 161 2.56 -7.29 -12.87
CA GLY A 161 2.20 -7.16 -14.28
C GLY A 161 2.06 -5.71 -14.72
N LYS A 162 1.37 -4.88 -13.94
CA LYS A 162 1.26 -3.44 -14.23
C LYS A 162 2.62 -2.74 -14.19
N SER A 163 3.46 -3.08 -13.21
CA SER A 163 4.81 -2.53 -13.11
C SER A 163 5.69 -2.94 -14.29
N ILE A 164 5.62 -4.19 -14.73
CA ILE A 164 6.31 -4.67 -15.94
C ILE A 164 5.82 -3.91 -17.16
N ASN A 165 4.50 -3.77 -17.33
CA ASN A 165 3.93 -3.02 -18.46
C ASN A 165 4.50 -1.59 -18.54
N ILE A 166 4.59 -0.88 -17.41
CA ILE A 166 5.22 0.44 -17.34
C ILE A 166 6.69 0.38 -17.78
N ARG A 167 7.45 -0.62 -17.31
CA ARG A 167 8.90 -0.75 -17.62
C ARG A 167 9.16 -1.05 -19.10
N VAL A 168 8.35 -1.89 -19.72
CA VAL A 168 8.54 -2.28 -21.13
C VAL A 168 7.97 -1.25 -22.12
N SER A 169 7.09 -0.36 -21.67
CA SER A 169 6.51 0.69 -22.51
C SER A 169 7.53 1.78 -22.88
N SER A 170 8.50 2.05 -22.01
CA SER A 170 9.55 3.05 -22.28
C SER A 170 10.79 2.84 -21.42
N ILE A 171 11.98 2.90 -22.01
CA ILE A 171 13.25 2.88 -21.27
C ILE A 171 13.32 4.03 -20.26
N LYS A 172 12.74 5.18 -20.58
CA LYS A 172 12.69 6.35 -19.68
C LYS A 172 11.93 6.07 -18.40
N SER A 173 11.01 5.08 -18.38
CA SER A 173 10.26 4.68 -17.19
C SER A 173 11.15 4.05 -16.11
N SER A 174 12.33 3.53 -16.48
CA SER A 174 13.28 2.89 -15.54
C SER A 174 13.69 3.80 -14.38
N HIS A 175 13.66 5.12 -14.61
CA HIS A 175 14.02 6.12 -13.61
C HIS A 175 12.87 6.48 -12.62
N ILE A 176 11.63 6.03 -12.88
CA ILE A 176 10.51 6.32 -12.00
C ILE A 176 10.38 5.20 -10.98
N PRO A 177 10.54 5.44 -9.66
CA PRO A 177 10.27 4.43 -8.65
C PRO A 177 8.82 3.98 -8.68
N ILE A 178 8.60 2.66 -8.60
CA ILE A 178 7.28 2.07 -8.40
C ILE A 178 7.27 1.40 -7.02
N ILE A 179 6.31 1.78 -6.20
CA ILE A 179 6.11 1.25 -4.84
C ILE A 179 4.73 0.60 -4.79
N VAL A 180 4.66 -0.61 -4.28
CA VAL A 180 3.38 -1.29 -4.02
C VAL A 180 3.01 -1.08 -2.56
N LEU A 181 1.85 -0.47 -2.31
CA LEU A 181 1.30 -0.24 -0.99
C LEU A 181 0.27 -1.32 -0.66
N GLY A 182 0.49 -2.00 0.45
CA GLY A 182 -0.45 -2.96 1.03
C GLY A 182 -0.72 -2.68 2.50
N ASN A 183 -1.54 -3.52 3.11
CA ASN A 183 -1.83 -3.48 4.55
C ASN A 183 -1.84 -4.87 5.20
N SER A 184 -1.22 -5.85 4.55
CA SER A 184 -0.99 -7.20 5.07
C SER A 184 0.49 -7.58 4.95
N PRO A 185 0.97 -8.65 5.61
CA PRO A 185 2.24 -9.26 5.27
C PRO A 185 2.21 -9.88 3.87
N ILE A 186 3.33 -10.41 3.41
CA ILE A 186 3.44 -11.26 2.23
C ILE A 186 3.56 -12.73 2.64
N THR A 187 3.30 -13.66 1.71
CA THR A 187 3.55 -15.09 1.93
C THR A 187 5.03 -15.41 1.72
N GLU A 188 5.51 -16.50 2.30
CA GLU A 188 6.90 -16.97 2.17
C GLU A 188 7.34 -17.15 0.71
N ASN A 189 6.44 -17.61 -0.14
CA ASN A 189 6.68 -17.79 -1.57
C ASN A 189 7.04 -16.50 -2.32
N TYR A 190 6.76 -15.34 -1.74
CA TYR A 190 7.07 -14.04 -2.33
C TYR A 190 8.36 -13.41 -1.81
N ILE A 191 9.00 -13.92 -0.73
CA ILE A 191 10.21 -13.33 -0.13
C ILE A 191 11.29 -13.10 -1.19
N LYS A 192 11.73 -14.17 -1.86
CA LYS A 192 12.78 -14.08 -2.89
C LYS A 192 12.33 -13.25 -4.11
N LYS A 193 11.04 -13.33 -4.47
CA LYS A 193 10.49 -12.63 -5.64
C LYS A 193 10.51 -11.11 -5.44
N VAL A 194 10.06 -10.61 -4.29
CA VAL A 194 10.04 -9.16 -4.02
C VAL A 194 11.44 -8.58 -3.92
N ASP A 195 12.40 -9.33 -3.34
CA ASP A 195 13.81 -8.93 -3.30
C ASP A 195 14.43 -8.89 -4.71
N MET A 196 14.08 -9.85 -5.57
CA MET A 196 14.52 -9.86 -6.97
C MET A 196 13.90 -8.72 -7.76
N LEU A 197 12.60 -8.44 -7.61
CA LEU A 197 11.94 -7.30 -8.26
C LEU A 197 12.58 -5.96 -7.89
N LYS A 198 13.02 -5.80 -6.64
CA LYS A 198 13.80 -4.65 -6.20
C LYS A 198 15.18 -4.61 -6.88
N LYS A 199 15.91 -5.72 -6.87
CA LYS A 199 17.25 -5.81 -7.46
C LYS A 199 17.23 -5.51 -8.96
N THR A 200 16.22 -5.95 -9.68
CA THR A 200 16.05 -5.71 -11.13
C THR A 200 15.46 -4.33 -11.46
N GLY A 201 15.06 -3.56 -10.45
CA GLY A 201 14.47 -2.23 -10.63
C GLY A 201 13.03 -2.21 -11.17
N VAL A 202 12.37 -3.37 -11.26
CA VAL A 202 10.97 -3.45 -11.71
C VAL A 202 10.06 -2.78 -10.70
N ILE A 203 10.20 -3.14 -9.41
CA ILE A 203 9.47 -2.55 -8.27
C ILE A 203 10.49 -2.25 -7.18
N GLN A 204 10.51 -1.02 -6.67
CA GLN A 204 11.48 -0.61 -5.67
C GLN A 204 11.16 -1.14 -4.27
N SER A 205 9.90 -1.29 -3.92
CA SER A 205 9.52 -1.90 -2.65
C SER A 205 8.04 -2.26 -2.60
N PHE A 206 7.72 -3.29 -1.82
CA PHE A 206 6.37 -3.57 -1.31
C PHE A 206 6.33 -3.11 0.14
N ILE A 207 5.35 -2.28 0.49
CA ILE A 207 5.24 -1.68 1.81
C ILE A 207 3.88 -1.99 2.41
N SER A 208 3.87 -2.62 3.59
CA SER A 208 2.65 -2.76 4.39
C SER A 208 2.48 -1.57 5.31
N LEU A 209 1.32 -0.90 5.21
CA LEU A 209 0.95 0.26 6.04
C LEU A 209 0.19 -0.13 7.31
N ASN A 210 0.02 -1.43 7.59
CA ASN A 210 -0.58 -1.94 8.81
C ASN A 210 0.50 -2.52 9.74
N PRO A 211 0.85 -1.86 10.85
CA PRO A 211 1.88 -2.32 11.77
C PRO A 211 1.51 -3.62 12.50
N ASN A 212 0.21 -3.89 12.68
CA ASN A 212 -0.29 -5.01 13.46
C ASN A 212 -1.44 -5.73 12.73
N PRO A 213 -1.16 -6.40 11.60
CA PRO A 213 -2.21 -7.06 10.79
C PRO A 213 -2.75 -8.34 11.44
N THR A 214 -2.04 -8.89 12.40
CA THR A 214 -2.38 -10.10 13.16
C THR A 214 -1.61 -10.14 14.49
N GLU A 215 -2.13 -10.85 15.47
CA GLU A 215 -1.44 -11.10 16.73
C GLU A 215 -0.34 -12.16 16.61
N THR A 216 -0.42 -13.02 15.60
CA THR A 216 0.56 -14.08 15.39
C THR A 216 1.80 -13.56 14.65
N LYS A 217 2.92 -14.30 14.76
CA LYS A 217 4.16 -14.00 14.04
C LYS A 217 3.93 -13.97 12.53
N TYR A 218 4.49 -12.97 11.86
CA TYR A 218 4.44 -12.78 10.43
C TYR A 218 5.73 -12.15 9.88
N ILE A 219 5.91 -12.18 8.56
CA ILE A 219 7.05 -11.58 7.88
C ILE A 219 6.91 -10.05 7.95
N LYS A 220 7.85 -9.38 8.64
CA LYS A 220 7.88 -7.92 8.77
C LYS A 220 8.73 -7.24 7.71
N GLU A 221 9.80 -7.89 7.27
CA GLU A 221 10.68 -7.41 6.20
C GLU A 221 11.41 -8.59 5.56
N THR A 222 11.87 -8.41 4.31
CA THR A 222 12.68 -9.38 3.58
C THR A 222 14.18 -9.04 3.67
N PRO A 223 15.10 -9.99 3.46
CA PRO A 223 16.55 -9.78 3.63
C PRO A 223 17.11 -8.59 2.85
N ASN A 224 16.60 -8.33 1.64
CA ASN A 224 17.05 -7.21 0.80
C ASN A 224 16.02 -6.06 0.76
N PHE A 225 15.10 -6.02 1.72
CA PHE A 225 14.09 -4.96 1.85
C PHE A 225 13.20 -4.77 0.61
N GLY A 226 12.96 -5.85 -0.16
CA GLY A 226 11.95 -5.85 -1.21
C GLY A 226 10.54 -5.72 -0.65
N PHE A 227 10.33 -6.21 0.59
CA PHE A 227 9.12 -5.98 1.37
C PHE A 227 9.48 -5.44 2.77
N LYS A 228 8.62 -4.54 3.28
CA LYS A 228 8.73 -4.01 4.64
C LYS A 228 7.37 -3.61 5.22
N THR A 229 7.15 -3.93 6.50
CA THR A 229 6.04 -3.39 7.30
C THR A 229 6.47 -2.11 8.03
N ILE A 230 5.68 -1.06 7.91
CA ILE A 230 5.92 0.21 8.62
C ILE A 230 5.37 0.09 10.04
N ASN A 231 6.26 0.12 11.03
CA ASN A 231 5.90 -0.08 12.45
C ASN A 231 5.71 1.24 13.23
N LYS A 232 6.26 2.34 12.74
CA LYS A 232 6.23 3.65 13.41
C LYS A 232 5.96 4.73 12.39
N LYS A 233 5.10 5.69 12.74
CA LYS A 233 4.71 6.91 12.01
C LYS A 233 5.28 7.07 10.59
N ILE A 234 4.51 7.63 9.69
CA ILE A 234 4.77 8.09 8.31
C ILE A 234 6.21 8.60 8.04
N TYR A 235 6.96 8.96 9.08
CA TYR A 235 8.34 9.43 9.00
C TYR A 235 9.30 8.43 8.33
N TYR A 236 9.07 7.11 8.48
CA TYR A 236 9.87 6.08 7.79
C TYR A 236 9.54 5.99 6.31
N LEU A 237 8.28 6.17 5.95
CA LEU A 237 7.86 6.24 4.55
C LEU A 237 8.48 7.47 3.87
N MET A 238 8.54 8.60 4.57
CA MET A 238 9.25 9.80 4.11
C MET A 238 10.73 9.54 3.84
N ASN A 239 11.43 8.91 4.78
CA ASN A 239 12.86 8.61 4.60
C ASN A 239 13.10 7.66 3.43
N LEU A 240 12.20 6.68 3.21
CA LEU A 240 12.28 5.79 2.05
C LEU A 240 12.05 6.55 0.75
N ILE A 241 11.05 7.43 0.71
CA ILE A 241 10.76 8.26 -0.47
C ILE A 241 11.90 9.22 -0.76
N ILE A 242 12.47 9.87 0.25
CA ILE A 242 13.69 10.69 0.13
C ILE A 242 14.83 9.86 -0.47
N PHE A 243 15.08 8.68 0.08
CA PHE A 243 16.12 7.78 -0.42
C PHE A 243 15.90 7.42 -1.90
N LEU A 244 14.65 7.09 -2.29
CA LEU A 244 14.32 6.73 -3.67
C LEU A 244 14.45 7.92 -4.64
N GLN A 245 14.09 9.13 -4.24
CA GLN A 245 14.29 10.35 -5.04
C GLN A 245 15.76 10.70 -5.23
N CYS A 246 16.60 10.40 -4.24
CA CYS A 246 18.04 10.62 -4.33
C CYS A 246 18.73 9.65 -5.28
N PHE A 247 18.21 8.44 -5.47
CA PHE A 247 18.67 7.53 -6.52
C PHE A 247 18.37 8.05 -7.92
N GLN A 248 17.33 8.85 -8.11
CA GLN A 248 17.00 9.47 -9.41
C GLN A 248 17.91 10.63 -9.78
N ASN A 249 18.34 11.39 -8.80
CA ASN A 249 19.31 12.48 -8.99
C ASN A 249 20.69 11.91 -8.67
N LYS A 250 21.62 11.87 -9.60
CA LYS A 250 23.02 11.43 -9.46
C LYS A 250 23.81 12.08 -8.28
N ASN A 251 23.14 12.66 -7.32
CA ASN A 251 23.66 13.31 -6.10
C ASN A 251 23.80 12.35 -4.90
N LEU A 252 24.11 11.07 -5.16
CA LEU A 252 24.40 10.09 -4.13
C LEU A 252 25.56 10.55 -3.20
N GLU A 253 26.52 11.31 -3.73
CA GLU A 253 27.64 11.86 -2.96
C GLU A 253 27.20 12.84 -1.86
N ILE A 254 26.20 13.67 -2.10
CA ILE A 254 25.73 14.68 -1.11
C ILE A 254 25.04 13.98 0.06
N LEU A 255 24.30 12.90 -0.19
CA LEU A 255 23.58 12.17 0.88
C LEU A 255 24.49 11.27 1.70
N LEU A 256 25.45 10.60 1.07
CA LEU A 256 26.50 9.88 1.80
C LEU A 256 27.28 10.84 2.68
N LYS A 257 27.63 12.03 2.19
CA LYS A 257 28.27 13.10 3.00
C LYS A 257 27.39 13.58 4.14
N LEU A 258 26.06 13.70 3.95
CA LEU A 258 25.12 14.11 5.01
C LEU A 258 24.86 13.02 6.05
N GLN A 259 24.78 11.76 5.65
CA GLN A 259 24.64 10.63 6.58
C GLN A 259 25.92 10.37 7.37
N VAL A 260 27.08 10.46 6.72
CA VAL A 260 28.39 10.37 7.39
C VAL A 260 28.55 11.50 8.39
N LYS A 261 28.20 12.76 8.02
CA LYS A 261 28.21 13.92 8.92
C LYS A 261 27.27 13.75 10.13
N LYS A 262 26.04 13.23 9.93
CA LYS A 262 25.11 12.94 11.02
C LYS A 262 25.61 11.81 11.94
N LYS A 263 26.23 10.79 11.39
CA LYS A 263 26.81 9.68 12.18
C LYS A 263 28.04 10.14 12.96
N ALA A 264 28.89 10.94 12.34
CA ALA A 264 30.05 11.55 12.98
C ALA A 264 29.63 12.52 14.11
N MET A 265 28.63 13.38 13.89
CA MET A 265 28.10 14.27 14.93
C MET A 265 27.44 13.50 16.09
N LYS A 266 26.82 12.35 15.83
CA LYS A 266 26.25 11.51 16.89
C LYS A 266 27.36 10.85 17.74
N ILE A 267 28.42 10.41 17.11
CA ILE A 267 29.62 9.82 17.80
C ILE A 267 30.34 10.89 18.59
N LEU A 268 30.54 12.10 18.04
CA LEU A 268 31.13 13.22 18.74
C LEU A 268 30.31 13.64 19.97
N ARG A 269 28.98 13.71 19.86
CA ARG A 269 28.11 14.01 21.00
C ARG A 269 28.15 12.94 22.10
N GLN A 270 28.33 11.65 21.75
CA GLN A 270 28.46 10.57 22.73
C GLN A 270 29.82 10.58 23.44
N ASN A 271 30.89 11.07 22.79
CA ASN A 271 32.22 11.12 23.37
C ASN A 271 32.55 12.40 24.13
N PHE A 272 31.66 13.45 24.05
CA PHE A 272 31.83 14.71 24.78
C PHE A 272 31.02 14.80 26.08
N TRP A 273 30.24 13.76 26.41
CA TRP A 273 29.39 13.69 27.62
C TRP A 273 29.68 12.44 28.48
N ASN A 274 30.81 11.79 28.28
CA ASN A 274 31.47 10.85 29.19
C ASN A 274 32.84 11.48 29.58
#